data_00087677ed03c9a3accddb2f07523e10
#
_entry.id   00087677ed03c9a3accddb2f07523e10
#
_cell.length_a   1.000
_cell.length_b   1.000
_cell.length_c   1.000
_cell.angle_alpha   90.00
_cell.angle_beta   90.00
_cell.angle_gamma   90.00
#
_symmetry.space_group_name_H-M   'P 1'
#
loop_
_entity.id
_entity.type
_entity.pdbx_description
1 polymer ?
#
loop_
_entity_poly.entity_id
_entity_poly.type
_entity_poly.pdbx_seq_one_letter_code
_entity_poly.pdbx_strand_id
1 'polypeptide(L)'
;MSSDGPRYGLVDREYGIRLAATSPSDDGPVWMVNLMKYREVADYVDGRKTAISGQEADDLYSPIDSLTAVGAEIVFLGDVDQQLLGDNTVWDRIAVVKYPTRRSFIEMQSRSEFQESHKHKDAGMDKSIVMGCQPLTIPRASDMGSANRSDVPHPSTKGDGPLVVL
;
A
#
# COMPACT_ATOMS: atom_id res chain seq x y z
N MET A 1 -4.39 -14.08 25.98
CA MET A 1 -4.72 -14.55 24.62
C MET A 1 -4.11 -13.56 23.65
N SER A 2 -3.05 -13.95 22.98
CA SER A 2 -2.42 -13.13 21.94
C SER A 2 -3.43 -12.95 20.80
N SER A 3 -3.81 -11.73 20.49
CA SER A 3 -4.60 -11.45 19.30
C SER A 3 -3.71 -11.77 18.08
N ASP A 4 -4.10 -12.79 17.32
CA ASP A 4 -3.33 -13.32 16.18
C ASP A 4 -3.26 -12.36 14.97
N GLY A 5 -2.98 -11.11 15.19
CA GLY A 5 -2.91 -10.14 14.10
C GLY A 5 -2.25 -8.82 14.48
N PRO A 6 -1.95 -7.97 13.50
CA PRO A 6 -1.37 -6.67 13.74
C PRO A 6 -2.34 -5.75 14.50
N ARG A 7 -1.80 -4.88 15.37
CA ARG A 7 -2.60 -3.94 16.17
C ARG A 7 -3.24 -2.81 15.35
N TYR A 8 -2.81 -2.63 14.11
CA TYR A 8 -3.15 -1.51 13.25
C TYR A 8 -4.11 -1.84 12.11
N GLY A 9 -4.71 -3.03 12.12
CA GLY A 9 -5.68 -3.41 11.10
C GLY A 9 -6.27 -4.81 11.32
N LEU A 10 -7.31 -5.11 10.58
CA LEU A 10 -7.94 -6.43 10.58
C LEU A 10 -7.45 -7.22 9.37
N VAL A 11 -6.99 -8.45 9.61
CA VAL A 11 -6.54 -9.34 8.54
C VAL A 11 -7.73 -10.08 7.95
N ASP A 12 -7.91 -9.98 6.63
CA ASP A 12 -8.81 -10.87 5.89
C ASP A 12 -8.15 -12.25 5.75
N ARG A 13 -8.51 -13.15 6.65
CA ARG A 13 -7.93 -14.50 6.69
C ARG A 13 -8.32 -15.33 5.47
N GLU A 14 -9.51 -15.15 4.93
CA GLU A 14 -9.96 -15.87 3.72
C GLU A 14 -9.15 -15.43 2.51
N TYR A 15 -8.90 -14.14 2.37
CA TYR A 15 -8.03 -13.63 1.32
C TYR A 15 -6.60 -14.16 1.49
N GLY A 16 -6.07 -14.17 2.71
CA GLY A 16 -4.75 -14.74 3.01
C GLY A 16 -4.63 -16.21 2.58
N ILE A 17 -5.66 -17.01 2.85
CA ILE A 17 -5.72 -18.42 2.43
C ILE A 17 -5.75 -18.52 0.89
N ARG A 18 -6.59 -17.74 0.22
CA ARG A 18 -6.65 -17.73 -1.25
C ARG A 18 -5.31 -17.32 -1.88
N LEU A 19 -4.67 -16.33 -1.29
CA LEU A 19 -3.36 -15.84 -1.73
C LEU A 19 -2.29 -16.95 -1.62
N ALA A 20 -2.28 -17.66 -0.49
CA ALA A 20 -1.35 -18.77 -0.24
C ALA A 20 -1.64 -20.00 -1.12
N ALA A 21 -2.92 -20.23 -1.48
CA ALA A 21 -3.37 -21.36 -2.27
C ALA A 21 -3.28 -21.13 -3.79
N THR A 22 -2.88 -19.95 -4.24
CA THR A 22 -2.72 -19.66 -5.67
C THR A 22 -1.69 -20.61 -6.27
N SER A 23 -2.09 -21.33 -7.33
CA SER A 23 -1.19 -22.26 -8.01
C SER A 23 -0.04 -21.51 -8.70
N PRO A 24 1.16 -22.10 -8.83
CA PRO A 24 2.29 -21.46 -9.51
C PRO A 24 1.97 -21.04 -10.96
N SER A 25 1.07 -21.75 -11.64
CA SER A 25 0.65 -21.44 -13.01
C SER A 25 -0.26 -20.20 -13.10
N ASP A 26 -0.97 -19.92 -12.03
CA ASP A 26 -1.95 -18.81 -11.94
C ASP A 26 -1.40 -17.63 -11.14
N ASP A 27 -0.22 -17.80 -10.54
CA ASP A 27 0.45 -16.77 -9.77
C ASP A 27 1.22 -15.80 -10.69
N GLY A 28 1.28 -14.56 -10.29
CA GLY A 28 1.94 -13.52 -11.06
C GLY A 28 2.11 -12.24 -10.24
N PRO A 29 2.56 -11.16 -10.88
CA PRO A 29 2.83 -9.91 -10.18
C PRO A 29 1.62 -9.37 -9.45
N VAL A 30 1.88 -8.81 -8.26
CA VAL A 30 0.88 -8.12 -7.45
C VAL A 30 1.49 -6.84 -6.89
N TRP A 31 0.71 -5.78 -6.90
CA TRP A 31 1.08 -4.49 -6.32
C TRP A 31 0.35 -4.33 -4.99
N MET A 32 1.10 -4.34 -3.89
CA MET A 32 0.56 -4.11 -2.56
C MET A 32 0.59 -2.62 -2.26
N VAL A 33 -0.60 -2.02 -2.25
CA VAL A 33 -0.80 -0.61 -1.88
C VAL A 33 -1.00 -0.53 -0.39
N ASN A 34 -0.16 0.24 0.28
CA ASN A 34 -0.20 0.46 1.72
C ASN A 34 -0.60 1.91 2.00
N LEU A 35 -1.68 2.11 2.72
CA LEU A 35 -2.03 3.39 3.32
C LEU A 35 -1.67 3.33 4.80
N MET A 36 -0.92 4.31 5.28
CA MET A 36 -0.34 4.29 6.62
C MET A 36 -0.71 5.54 7.39
N LYS A 37 -1.20 5.34 8.61
CA LYS A 37 -1.41 6.37 9.61
C LYS A 37 -0.56 6.06 10.82
N TYR A 38 0.23 7.03 11.26
CA TYR A 38 1.17 6.86 12.35
C TYR A 38 0.60 7.27 13.69
N ARG A 39 1.12 6.66 14.75
CA ARG A 39 0.94 7.13 16.13
C ARG A 39 1.72 8.42 16.34
N GLU A 40 1.25 9.27 17.20
CA GLU A 40 1.99 10.47 17.62
C GLU A 40 3.31 10.08 18.30
N VAL A 41 3.26 9.10 19.19
CA VAL A 41 4.43 8.48 19.84
C VAL A 41 4.39 6.98 19.63
N ALA A 42 5.52 6.40 19.26
CA ALA A 42 5.63 4.95 19.06
C ALA A 42 5.36 4.18 20.35
N ASP A 43 4.64 3.07 20.22
CA ASP A 43 4.21 2.22 21.33
C ASP A 43 4.70 0.78 21.13
N TYR A 44 5.85 0.46 21.72
CA TYR A 44 6.43 -0.88 21.62
C TYR A 44 5.77 -1.88 22.57
N VAL A 45 5.41 -3.06 22.06
CA VAL A 45 4.78 -4.13 22.84
C VAL A 45 5.62 -4.61 24.00
N ASP A 46 6.95 -4.52 23.91
CA ASP A 46 7.87 -4.89 24.97
C ASP A 46 7.92 -3.89 26.15
N GLY A 47 7.13 -2.82 26.07
CA GLY A 47 6.99 -1.84 27.15
C GLY A 47 8.16 -0.86 27.28
N ARG A 48 9.12 -0.88 26.34
CA ARG A 48 10.21 0.11 26.35
C ARG A 48 9.67 1.53 26.26
N LYS A 49 10.25 2.43 27.02
CA LYS A 49 9.94 3.85 26.92
C LYS A 49 10.65 4.44 25.71
N THR A 50 9.93 5.24 24.94
CA THR A 50 10.48 5.94 23.80
C THR A 50 9.79 7.30 23.63
N ALA A 51 10.50 8.24 23.01
CA ALA A 51 9.96 9.55 22.68
C ALA A 51 9.89 9.77 21.13
N ILE A 52 10.26 8.75 20.34
CA ILE A 52 10.18 8.86 18.88
C ILE A 52 8.73 8.80 18.42
N SER A 53 8.44 9.48 17.31
CA SER A 53 7.14 9.42 16.67
C SER A 53 6.89 8.05 16.02
N GLY A 54 5.64 7.78 15.69
CA GLY A 54 5.29 6.58 14.93
C GLY A 54 5.96 6.53 13.57
N GLN A 55 6.10 7.67 12.90
CA GLN A 55 6.79 7.79 11.62
C GLN A 55 8.29 7.47 11.76
N GLU A 56 8.95 8.01 12.77
CA GLU A 56 10.36 7.69 13.04
C GLU A 56 10.55 6.20 13.35
N ALA A 57 9.60 5.58 14.03
CA ALA A 57 9.64 4.13 14.26
C ALA A 57 9.49 3.35 12.95
N ASP A 58 8.57 3.75 12.07
CA ASP A 58 8.42 3.12 10.75
C ASP A 58 9.66 3.34 9.86
N ASP A 59 10.34 4.46 9.99
CA ASP A 59 11.61 4.71 9.29
C ASP A 59 12.74 3.76 9.78
N LEU A 60 12.66 3.25 11.01
CA LEU A 60 13.54 2.18 11.50
C LEU A 60 13.15 0.80 10.93
N TYR A 61 11.91 0.63 10.50
CA TYR A 61 11.46 -0.52 9.74
C TYR A 61 11.98 -0.39 8.32
N SER A 62 13.07 -1.07 8.01
CA SER A 62 13.67 -1.07 6.68
C SER A 62 13.54 -2.46 6.05
N PRO A 63 12.49 -2.72 5.28
CA PRO A 63 12.28 -4.03 4.68
C PRO A 63 13.08 -4.27 3.40
N ILE A 64 14.01 -3.38 3.03
CA ILE A 64 14.69 -3.39 1.73
C ILE A 64 15.37 -4.71 1.45
N ASP A 65 16.14 -5.25 2.41
CA ASP A 65 16.84 -6.52 2.23
C ASP A 65 15.87 -7.69 2.06
N SER A 66 14.80 -7.71 2.86
CA SER A 66 13.76 -8.73 2.76
C SER A 66 12.97 -8.66 1.45
N LEU A 67 12.68 -7.44 0.97
CA LEU A 67 12.03 -7.22 -0.33
C LEU A 67 12.94 -7.67 -1.49
N THR A 68 14.19 -7.25 -1.45
CA THR A 68 15.19 -7.62 -2.47
C THR A 68 15.36 -9.14 -2.55
N ALA A 69 15.38 -9.81 -1.40
CA ALA A 69 15.56 -11.26 -1.34
C ALA A 69 14.43 -12.06 -2.03
N VAL A 70 13.22 -11.48 -2.14
CA VAL A 70 12.08 -12.11 -2.82
C VAL A 70 11.80 -11.48 -4.19
N GLY A 71 12.67 -10.60 -4.68
CA GLY A 71 12.54 -9.93 -5.98
C GLY A 71 11.46 -8.85 -6.01
N ALA A 72 11.06 -8.36 -4.84
CA ALA A 72 10.09 -7.26 -4.75
C ALA A 72 10.80 -5.90 -4.81
N GLU A 73 10.06 -4.88 -5.23
CA GLU A 73 10.56 -3.51 -5.32
C GLU A 73 9.51 -2.50 -4.85
N ILE A 74 9.96 -1.44 -4.20
CA ILE A 74 9.12 -0.29 -3.88
C ILE A 74 9.00 0.55 -5.15
N VAL A 75 7.80 0.58 -5.75
CA VAL A 75 7.54 1.33 -6.98
C VAL A 75 6.97 2.73 -6.73
N PHE A 76 6.48 2.97 -5.52
CA PHE A 76 6.07 4.28 -5.04
C PHE A 76 6.23 4.36 -3.53
N LEU A 77 6.75 5.47 -3.04
CA LEU A 77 6.79 5.83 -1.62
C LEU A 77 6.65 7.33 -1.51
N GLY A 78 5.67 7.80 -0.73
CA GLY A 78 5.46 9.23 -0.55
C GLY A 78 4.65 9.53 0.70
N ASP A 79 4.99 10.65 1.35
CA ASP A 79 4.17 11.21 2.41
C ASP A 79 2.97 11.94 1.79
N VAL A 80 1.83 11.88 2.47
CA VAL A 80 0.60 12.53 2.02
C VAL A 80 0.71 14.03 2.33
N ASP A 81 0.76 14.84 1.29
CA ASP A 81 0.78 16.30 1.42
C ASP A 81 -0.62 16.83 1.77
N GLN A 82 -1.63 16.35 1.04
CA GLN A 82 -3.01 16.81 1.24
C GLN A 82 -4.00 15.70 0.86
N GLN A 83 -4.94 15.42 1.78
CA GLN A 83 -6.06 14.53 1.51
C GLN A 83 -7.30 15.36 1.18
N LEU A 84 -7.72 15.34 -0.08
CA LEU A 84 -8.85 16.15 -0.56
C LEU A 84 -10.19 15.48 -0.35
N LEU A 85 -10.21 14.15 -0.27
CA LEU A 85 -11.42 13.35 -0.12
C LEU A 85 -11.10 12.11 0.72
N GLY A 86 -12.00 11.71 1.57
CA GLY A 86 -11.88 10.52 2.41
C GLY A 86 -12.92 10.49 3.50
N ASP A 87 -12.72 9.59 4.43
CA ASP A 87 -13.47 9.51 5.68
C ASP A 87 -12.78 10.34 6.80
N ASN A 88 -13.02 9.97 8.05
CA ASN A 88 -12.39 10.62 9.21
C ASN A 88 -10.92 10.20 9.43
N THR A 89 -10.37 9.31 8.61
CA THR A 89 -8.97 8.90 8.71
C THR A 89 -8.12 9.80 7.83
N VAL A 90 -7.16 10.49 8.45
CA VAL A 90 -6.13 11.25 7.73
C VAL A 90 -4.91 10.34 7.60
N TRP A 91 -4.55 10.02 6.38
CA TRP A 91 -3.41 9.17 6.07
C TRP A 91 -2.13 9.98 6.00
N ASP A 92 -1.01 9.40 6.45
CA ASP A 92 0.28 10.08 6.54
C ASP A 92 1.24 9.69 5.41
N ARG A 93 1.20 8.41 4.98
CA ARG A 93 2.12 7.89 3.96
C ARG A 93 1.46 6.84 3.08
N ILE A 94 1.89 6.77 1.83
CA ILE A 94 1.52 5.73 0.89
C ILE A 94 2.78 5.02 0.40
N ALA A 95 2.75 3.70 0.37
CA ALA A 95 3.76 2.88 -0.29
C ALA A 95 3.10 1.89 -1.24
N VAL A 96 3.70 1.69 -2.40
CA VAL A 96 3.31 0.63 -3.34
C VAL A 96 4.51 -0.26 -3.58
N VAL A 97 4.35 -1.53 -3.24
CA VAL A 97 5.38 -2.56 -3.41
C VAL A 97 4.91 -3.57 -4.44
N LYS A 98 5.68 -3.73 -5.50
CA LYS A 98 5.46 -4.74 -6.52
C LYS A 98 6.17 -6.02 -6.14
N TYR A 99 5.43 -7.10 -6.03
CA TYR A 99 5.97 -8.46 -5.85
C TYR A 99 5.88 -9.22 -7.17
N PRO A 100 6.88 -10.05 -7.51
CA PRO A 100 6.83 -10.86 -8.74
C PRO A 100 5.70 -11.90 -8.70
N THR A 101 5.34 -12.37 -7.51
CA THR A 101 4.24 -13.32 -7.30
C THR A 101 3.57 -13.06 -5.94
N ARG A 102 2.35 -13.57 -5.76
CA ARG A 102 1.67 -13.54 -4.46
C ARG A 102 2.42 -14.39 -3.43
N ARG A 103 3.03 -15.47 -3.87
CA ARG A 103 3.89 -16.32 -3.03
C ARG A 103 5.08 -15.54 -2.48
N SER A 104 5.71 -14.69 -3.28
CA SER A 104 6.84 -13.85 -2.84
C SER A 104 6.44 -12.91 -1.69
N PHE A 105 5.20 -12.39 -1.70
CA PHE A 105 4.68 -11.59 -0.58
C PHE A 105 4.62 -12.40 0.72
N ILE A 106 4.16 -13.66 0.65
CA ILE A 106 4.09 -14.55 1.82
C ILE A 106 5.49 -14.94 2.29
N GLU A 107 6.38 -15.28 1.36
CA GLU A 107 7.78 -15.61 1.66
C GLU A 107 8.50 -14.47 2.37
N MET A 108 8.29 -13.24 1.92
CA MET A 108 8.88 -12.06 2.55
C MET A 108 8.47 -11.96 4.02
N GLN A 109 7.19 -12.18 4.32
CA GLN A 109 6.67 -12.10 5.69
C GLN A 109 7.19 -13.21 6.62
N SER A 110 7.58 -14.34 6.07
CA SER A 110 8.13 -15.47 6.84
C SER A 110 9.62 -15.35 7.17
N ARG A 111 10.32 -14.36 6.59
CA ARG A 111 11.74 -14.15 6.82
C ARG A 111 11.99 -13.60 8.22
N SER A 112 13.04 -14.12 8.89
CA SER A 112 13.39 -13.69 10.26
C SER A 112 13.74 -12.20 10.33
N GLU A 113 14.45 -11.69 9.33
CA GLU A 113 14.84 -10.29 9.26
C GLU A 113 13.63 -9.37 9.16
N PHE A 114 12.62 -9.77 8.39
CA PHE A 114 11.35 -9.05 8.30
C PHE A 114 10.62 -9.04 9.64
N GLN A 115 10.49 -10.20 10.28
CA GLN A 115 9.79 -10.34 11.56
C GLN A 115 10.49 -9.53 12.67
N GLU A 116 11.81 -9.49 12.67
CA GLU A 116 12.57 -8.72 13.65
C GLU A 116 12.39 -7.21 13.45
N SER A 117 12.46 -6.71 12.23
CA SER A 117 12.27 -5.29 11.92
C SER A 117 10.82 -4.86 12.07
N HIS A 118 9.87 -5.76 11.85
CA HIS A 118 8.43 -5.48 11.88
C HIS A 118 7.91 -4.94 13.22
N LYS A 119 8.61 -5.19 14.32
CA LYS A 119 8.31 -4.60 15.64
C LYS A 119 8.30 -3.06 15.62
N HIS A 120 9.13 -2.45 14.77
CA HIS A 120 9.17 -1.00 14.61
C HIS A 120 7.95 -0.49 13.86
N LYS A 121 7.53 -1.18 12.81
CA LYS A 121 6.29 -0.88 12.10
C LYS A 121 5.08 -1.01 13.04
N ASP A 122 4.98 -2.11 13.79
CA ASP A 122 3.90 -2.32 14.75
C ASP A 122 3.87 -1.23 15.84
N ALA A 123 5.02 -0.79 16.32
CA ALA A 123 5.11 0.28 17.30
C ALA A 123 4.67 1.64 16.75
N GLY A 124 5.00 1.92 15.49
CA GLY A 124 4.73 3.23 14.87
C GLY A 124 3.34 3.37 14.27
N MET A 125 2.71 2.26 13.89
CA MET A 125 1.48 2.28 13.09
C MET A 125 0.23 2.39 13.97
N ASP A 126 -0.61 3.40 13.73
CA ASP A 126 -1.95 3.52 14.32
C ASP A 126 -2.98 2.76 13.50
N LYS A 127 -2.99 3.00 12.18
CA LYS A 127 -3.85 2.29 11.22
C LYS A 127 -3.09 2.01 9.94
N SER A 128 -3.43 0.89 9.29
CA SER A 128 -2.95 0.61 7.96
C SER A 128 -4.00 -0.12 7.14
N ILE A 129 -4.01 0.17 5.86
CA ILE A 129 -4.75 -0.60 4.85
C ILE A 129 -3.71 -1.16 3.88
N VAL A 130 -3.81 -2.45 3.60
CA VAL A 130 -2.97 -3.13 2.60
C VAL A 130 -3.89 -3.79 1.58
N MET A 131 -3.75 -3.40 0.32
CA MET A 131 -4.58 -3.88 -0.77
C MET A 131 -3.71 -4.47 -1.88
N GLY A 132 -4.04 -5.69 -2.31
CA GLY A 132 -3.46 -6.28 -3.51
C GLY A 132 -4.15 -5.73 -4.76
N CYS A 133 -3.39 -5.12 -5.65
CA CYS A 133 -3.89 -4.47 -6.86
C CYS A 133 -3.30 -5.09 -8.11
N GLN A 134 -4.07 -5.02 -9.21
CA GLN A 134 -3.60 -5.31 -10.56
C GLN A 134 -3.70 -4.01 -11.37
N PRO A 135 -2.62 -3.58 -12.04
CA PRO A 135 -2.65 -2.37 -12.84
C PRO A 135 -3.54 -2.58 -14.07
N LEU A 136 -4.30 -1.57 -14.39
CA LEU A 136 -5.05 -1.52 -15.65
C LEU A 136 -4.14 -0.98 -16.76
N THR A 137 -4.36 -1.47 -17.98
CA THR A 137 -3.73 -0.87 -19.15
C THR A 137 -4.39 0.48 -19.42
N ILE A 138 -3.58 1.54 -19.35
CA ILE A 138 -4.05 2.89 -19.69
C ILE A 138 -3.73 3.12 -21.16
N PRO A 139 -4.71 3.31 -22.06
CA PRO A 139 -4.47 3.63 -23.44
C PRO A 139 -3.69 4.95 -23.54
N ARG A 140 -2.58 4.95 -24.27
CA ARG A 140 -1.88 6.20 -24.58
C ARG A 140 -2.62 6.91 -25.73
N ALA A 141 -2.49 8.23 -25.78
CA ALA A 141 -3.08 9.00 -26.88
C ALA A 141 -2.58 8.54 -28.27
N SER A 142 -1.37 7.98 -28.34
CA SER A 142 -0.82 7.34 -29.53
C SER A 142 -1.49 6.02 -29.92
N ASP A 143 -2.08 5.31 -28.96
CA ASP A 143 -2.72 4.00 -29.15
C ASP A 143 -4.20 4.15 -29.54
N MET A 144 -4.77 5.32 -29.29
CA MET A 144 -6.06 5.75 -29.77
C MET A 144 -5.85 6.19 -31.23
N GLY A 145 -5.72 5.22 -32.12
CA GLY A 145 -5.55 5.47 -33.55
C GLY A 145 -6.52 6.55 -34.01
N SER A 146 -6.18 7.31 -35.02
CA SER A 146 -6.85 8.49 -35.54
C SER A 146 -8.37 8.27 -35.80
N ALA A 147 -9.09 8.12 -34.70
CA ALA A 147 -10.53 8.25 -34.70
C ALA A 147 -10.80 9.71 -35.10
N ASN A 148 -11.42 9.88 -36.26
CA ASN A 148 -11.76 11.12 -36.89
C ASN A 148 -12.23 12.15 -35.88
N ARG A 149 -11.47 13.24 -35.68
CA ARG A 149 -11.77 14.33 -34.75
C ARG A 149 -13.10 15.05 -35.03
N SER A 150 -13.85 14.60 -36.03
CA SER A 150 -15.10 15.23 -36.48
C SER A 150 -16.34 14.82 -35.70
N ASP A 151 -16.27 13.80 -34.85
CA ASP A 151 -17.46 13.26 -34.15
C ASP A 151 -17.44 13.42 -32.62
N VAL A 152 -16.55 14.24 -32.06
CA VAL A 152 -16.62 14.58 -30.64
C VAL A 152 -17.55 15.80 -30.50
N PRO A 153 -18.73 15.66 -29.88
CA PRO A 153 -19.56 16.83 -29.58
C PRO A 153 -18.76 17.80 -28.69
N HIS A 154 -18.56 19.00 -29.18
CA HIS A 154 -18.03 20.06 -28.30
C HIS A 154 -19.01 20.28 -27.16
N PRO A 155 -18.54 20.22 -25.89
CA PRO A 155 -19.37 20.65 -24.78
C PRO A 155 -19.73 22.12 -25.02
N SER A 156 -21.02 22.42 -25.05
CA SER A 156 -21.50 23.77 -25.18
C SER A 156 -20.98 24.58 -23.97
N THR A 157 -20.29 25.65 -24.25
CA THR A 157 -19.81 26.63 -23.28
C THR A 157 -21.00 27.39 -22.68
N LYS A 158 -21.77 26.79 -21.80
CA LYS A 158 -22.70 27.46 -20.89
C LYS A 158 -22.77 26.65 -19.60
N GLY A 159 -22.06 27.10 -18.60
CA GLY A 159 -22.14 26.55 -17.24
C GLY A 159 -20.92 27.02 -16.43
N ASP A 160 -21.17 28.01 -15.61
CA ASP A 160 -20.19 28.60 -14.71
C ASP A 160 -19.66 27.62 -13.68
N GLY A 161 -18.37 27.62 -13.48
CA GLY A 161 -17.68 27.01 -12.36
C GLY A 161 -16.69 25.92 -12.71
N PRO A 162 -15.56 25.82 -12.03
CA PRO A 162 -14.62 24.74 -12.23
C PRO A 162 -15.22 23.43 -11.73
N LEU A 163 -15.47 22.52 -12.67
CA LEU A 163 -15.85 21.15 -12.33
C LEU A 163 -14.58 20.44 -11.87
N VAL A 164 -14.41 20.30 -10.56
CA VAL A 164 -13.43 19.39 -10.01
C VAL A 164 -14.04 18.01 -10.09
N VAL A 165 -13.60 17.22 -11.07
CA VAL A 165 -13.94 15.80 -11.18
C VAL A 165 -12.85 15.04 -10.42
N LEU A 166 -13.22 14.51 -9.27
CA LEU A 166 -12.42 13.57 -8.48
C LEU A 166 -12.79 12.15 -8.87
#